data_40090814a6b87f623632995031b6e1cc
#
_entry.id   40090814a6b87f623632995031b6e1cc
#
_cell.length_a   1.000
_cell.length_b   1.000
_cell.length_c   1.000
_cell.angle_alpha   90.00
_cell.angle_beta   90.00
_cell.angle_gamma   90.00
#
_symmetry.space_group_name_H-M   'P 1'
#
loop_
_entity.id
_entity.type
_entity.pdbx_description
1 polymer ?
#
loop_
_entity_poly.entity_id
_entity_poly.type
_entity_poly.pdbx_seq_one_letter_code
_entity_poly.pdbx_strand_id
1 'polypeptide(L)'
;MKKAIKMTGRILLILLILLLLFTLVTFIIHRVQTNQETTLLKEKGYYNPVSVGDYSLNVAKFGNENGDHTIVSLAGLGMGDYSIAERKMTSILEKDNMVVFVDRAGYGFSDDTDHKMTTDYIVEDYRKALQNAGIEAPYILMPHSIGGAYANYWSSKYPDEIEAVVFVDGSQLSENAFDDEPESTVGFSDKALVFLAKLGFSRYALRQNYYLLPDNYSAEEQRLCDALELMTEDSIAPVSESCLLPQNGQIGWDSIITNDVPKLYICASYGYQTKEEFREYLNWFSALKTKNHLKALESAGISDEKIQEQLEQTEKLRQEIIYPYAEKMGNCEVILLGGDHMIYEQKPEECGEIIKSFIDGLDS
;
A
#
# COMPACT_ATOMS: atom_id res chain seq x y z
N MET A 1 41.06 40.53 12.06
CA MET A 1 40.58 39.28 12.63
C MET A 1 39.30 39.44 13.49
N LYS A 2 39.28 40.16 14.62
CA LYS A 2 38.11 40.32 15.51
C LYS A 2 36.82 40.88 14.81
N LYS A 3 36.97 41.83 13.87
CA LYS A 3 35.85 42.41 13.11
C LYS A 3 35.22 41.39 12.13
N ALA A 4 36.07 40.61 11.46
CA ALA A 4 35.61 39.54 10.55
C ALA A 4 34.85 38.44 11.30
N ILE A 5 35.36 37.98 12.45
CA ILE A 5 34.68 36.97 13.30
C ILE A 5 33.32 37.47 13.80
N LYS A 6 33.22 38.75 14.22
CA LYS A 6 31.92 39.32 14.62
C LYS A 6 30.95 39.45 13.46
N MET A 7 31.42 39.74 12.24
CA MET A 7 30.59 39.81 11.05
C MET A 7 30.11 38.42 10.65
N THR A 8 30.98 37.41 10.62
CA THR A 8 30.62 36.01 10.38
C THR A 8 29.58 35.52 11.39
N GLY A 9 29.76 35.79 12.70
CA GLY A 9 28.79 35.43 13.73
C GLY A 9 27.41 36.07 13.53
N ARG A 10 27.36 37.34 13.09
CA ARG A 10 26.09 38.01 12.76
C ARG A 10 25.43 37.38 11.54
N ILE A 11 26.19 37.05 10.52
CA ILE A 11 25.63 36.38 9.31
C ILE A 11 25.04 35.01 9.69
N LEU A 12 25.78 34.21 10.46
CA LEU A 12 25.30 32.91 10.94
C LEU A 12 24.03 33.05 11.78
N LEU A 13 23.96 34.05 12.64
CA LEU A 13 22.75 34.30 13.45
C LEU A 13 21.58 34.69 12.57
N ILE A 14 21.76 35.53 11.57
CA ILE A 14 20.69 35.91 10.61
C ILE A 14 20.21 34.68 9.85
N LEU A 15 21.15 33.85 9.34
CA LEU A 15 20.81 32.62 8.63
C LEU A 15 20.03 31.65 9.53
N LEU A 16 20.43 31.50 10.79
CA LEU A 16 19.69 30.68 11.76
C LEU A 16 18.28 31.22 12.00
N ILE A 17 18.12 32.53 12.17
CA ILE A 17 16.79 33.13 12.35
C ILE A 17 15.93 32.91 11.10
N LEU A 18 16.48 33.08 9.90
CA LEU A 18 15.75 32.82 8.66
C LEU A 18 15.33 31.37 8.54
N LEU A 19 16.21 30.44 8.90
CA LEU A 19 15.90 29.00 8.92
C LEU A 19 14.78 28.69 9.92
N LEU A 20 14.83 29.22 11.12
CA LEU A 20 13.78 29.02 12.13
C LEU A 20 12.43 29.61 11.70
N LEU A 21 12.45 30.80 11.09
CA LEU A 21 11.24 31.41 10.52
C LEU A 21 10.67 30.58 9.37
N PHE A 22 11.53 30.10 8.48
CA PHE A 22 11.12 29.20 7.39
C PHE A 22 10.49 27.93 7.97
N THR A 23 11.14 27.25 8.91
CA THR A 23 10.59 26.05 9.60
C THR A 23 9.25 26.33 10.27
N LEU A 24 9.11 27.47 10.96
CA LEU A 24 7.84 27.85 11.57
C LEU A 24 6.73 28.06 10.54
N VAL A 25 7.03 28.71 9.43
CA VAL A 25 6.06 28.94 8.34
C VAL A 25 5.67 27.62 7.70
N THR A 26 6.63 26.72 7.39
CA THR A 26 6.32 25.40 6.84
C THR A 26 5.44 24.59 7.79
N PHE A 27 5.76 24.57 9.08
CA PHE A 27 4.95 23.90 10.11
C PHE A 27 3.52 24.44 10.16
N ILE A 28 3.33 25.76 10.19
CA ILE A 28 1.99 26.35 10.22
C ILE A 28 1.19 25.98 8.98
N ILE A 29 1.79 26.10 7.79
CA ILE A 29 1.14 25.74 6.52
C ILE A 29 0.76 24.25 6.52
N HIS A 30 1.69 23.39 6.92
CA HIS A 30 1.43 21.95 7.00
C HIS A 30 0.24 21.65 7.91
N ARG A 31 0.22 22.19 9.14
CA ARG A 31 -0.89 21.97 10.10
C ARG A 31 -2.24 22.48 9.59
N VAL A 32 -2.26 23.66 8.95
CA VAL A 32 -3.50 24.23 8.40
C VAL A 32 -4.02 23.38 7.25
N GLN A 33 -3.16 22.97 6.32
CA GLN A 33 -3.55 22.15 5.17
C GLN A 33 -3.98 20.74 5.62
N THR A 34 -3.21 20.08 6.49
CA THR A 34 -3.58 18.78 7.05
C THR A 34 -4.96 18.83 7.74
N ASN A 35 -5.25 19.89 8.50
CA ASN A 35 -6.56 20.01 9.12
C ASN A 35 -7.71 20.17 8.10
N GLN A 36 -7.49 20.90 7.01
CA GLN A 36 -8.49 21.04 5.93
C GLN A 36 -8.70 19.72 5.19
N GLU A 37 -7.62 19.02 4.86
CA GLU A 37 -7.64 17.72 4.18
C GLU A 37 -8.31 16.66 5.06
N THR A 38 -7.96 16.61 6.33
CA THR A 38 -8.61 15.76 7.34
C THR A 38 -10.11 16.01 7.43
N THR A 39 -10.53 17.29 7.41
CA THR A 39 -11.96 17.63 7.45
C THR A 39 -12.68 17.08 6.23
N LEU A 40 -12.12 17.29 5.03
CA LEU A 40 -12.71 16.79 3.79
C LEU A 40 -12.78 15.25 3.75
N LEU A 41 -11.71 14.57 4.19
CA LEU A 41 -11.68 13.10 4.26
C LEU A 41 -12.70 12.55 5.27
N LYS A 42 -12.90 13.24 6.41
CA LYS A 42 -13.96 12.91 7.38
C LYS A 42 -15.37 13.05 6.78
N GLU A 43 -15.61 14.14 6.06
CA GLU A 43 -16.89 14.36 5.38
C GLU A 43 -17.18 13.30 4.31
N LYS A 44 -16.16 12.72 3.72
CA LYS A 44 -16.26 11.65 2.71
C LYS A 44 -16.31 10.23 3.30
N GLY A 45 -16.26 10.06 4.63
CA GLY A 45 -16.38 8.76 5.30
C GLY A 45 -15.07 7.99 5.45
N TYR A 46 -13.91 8.59 5.18
CA TYR A 46 -12.61 7.92 5.31
C TYR A 46 -12.06 7.87 6.75
N TYR A 47 -12.77 8.43 7.72
CA TYR A 47 -12.30 8.53 9.10
C TYR A 47 -13.24 7.85 10.09
N ASN A 48 -12.77 6.76 10.68
CA ASN A 48 -13.46 6.03 11.74
C ASN A 48 -12.41 5.37 12.65
N PRO A 49 -11.87 6.10 13.66
CA PRO A 49 -10.85 5.57 14.55
C PRO A 49 -11.45 4.54 15.52
N VAL A 50 -10.79 3.40 15.62
CA VAL A 50 -11.17 2.27 16.46
C VAL A 50 -9.98 1.89 17.35
N SER A 51 -10.19 1.86 18.67
CA SER A 51 -9.11 1.51 19.61
C SER A 51 -8.69 0.05 19.46
N VAL A 52 -7.38 -0.19 19.43
CA VAL A 52 -6.79 -1.55 19.47
C VAL A 52 -5.99 -1.80 20.76
N GLY A 53 -6.09 -0.87 21.71
CA GLY A 53 -5.40 -0.91 23.00
C GLY A 53 -4.92 0.47 23.40
N ASP A 54 -3.62 0.71 23.34
CA ASP A 54 -2.98 1.99 23.69
C ASP A 54 -2.96 3.01 22.53
N TYR A 55 -3.44 2.61 21.34
CA TYR A 55 -3.64 3.46 20.17
C TYR A 55 -4.88 3.02 19.37
N SER A 56 -5.17 3.75 18.28
CA SER A 56 -6.32 3.47 17.44
C SER A 56 -5.90 3.25 15.99
N LEU A 57 -6.56 2.31 15.31
CA LEU A 57 -6.51 2.17 13.86
C LEU A 57 -7.73 2.82 13.23
N ASN A 58 -7.57 3.33 12.03
CA ASN A 58 -8.67 3.82 11.23
C ASN A 58 -9.32 2.67 10.46
N VAL A 59 -10.66 2.56 10.56
CA VAL A 59 -11.46 1.51 9.91
C VAL A 59 -12.54 2.18 9.06
N ALA A 60 -12.22 2.49 7.81
CA ALA A 60 -13.17 3.08 6.88
C ALA A 60 -14.04 2.00 6.22
N LYS A 61 -15.36 2.23 6.18
CA LYS A 61 -16.33 1.31 5.60
C LYS A 61 -17.04 1.94 4.41
N PHE A 62 -17.18 1.20 3.33
CA PHE A 62 -17.90 1.61 2.14
C PHE A 62 -18.84 0.51 1.66
N GLY A 63 -19.88 0.89 0.93
CA GLY A 63 -20.83 -0.04 0.35
C GLY A 63 -21.97 -0.43 1.29
N ASN A 64 -22.43 -1.66 1.13
CA ASN A 64 -23.61 -2.18 1.83
C ASN A 64 -23.20 -2.87 3.15
N GLU A 65 -23.44 -2.20 4.28
CA GLU A 65 -23.12 -2.76 5.61
C GLU A 65 -23.98 -4.02 5.96
N ASN A 66 -25.02 -4.30 5.19
CA ASN A 66 -25.83 -5.52 5.30
C ASN A 66 -25.69 -6.39 4.04
N GLY A 67 -24.57 -6.25 3.32
CA GLY A 67 -24.27 -7.02 2.13
C GLY A 67 -23.96 -8.47 2.42
N ASP A 68 -23.81 -9.25 1.35
CA ASP A 68 -23.61 -10.70 1.44
C ASP A 68 -22.23 -11.04 2.04
N HIS A 69 -21.20 -10.22 1.74
CA HIS A 69 -19.83 -10.45 2.21
C HIS A 69 -19.23 -9.20 2.83
N THR A 70 -18.24 -9.43 3.69
CA THR A 70 -17.34 -8.40 4.25
C THR A 70 -15.94 -8.54 3.66
N ILE A 71 -15.56 -7.60 2.78
CA ILE A 71 -14.27 -7.57 2.10
C ILE A 71 -13.33 -6.66 2.89
N VAL A 72 -12.22 -7.21 3.38
CA VAL A 72 -11.21 -6.47 4.14
C VAL A 72 -9.97 -6.27 3.28
N SER A 73 -9.72 -5.02 2.90
CA SER A 73 -8.57 -4.64 2.09
C SER A 73 -7.31 -4.47 2.94
N LEU A 74 -6.21 -5.12 2.52
CA LEU A 74 -4.91 -5.12 3.20
C LEU A 74 -3.86 -4.44 2.30
N ALA A 75 -3.53 -3.20 2.61
CA ALA A 75 -2.64 -2.36 1.82
C ALA A 75 -1.21 -2.90 1.69
N GLY A 76 -0.52 -2.53 0.62
CA GLY A 76 0.92 -2.71 0.44
C GLY A 76 1.78 -1.87 1.39
N LEU A 77 3.11 -2.06 1.35
CA LEU A 77 4.06 -1.29 2.15
C LEU A 77 4.09 0.17 1.70
N GLY A 78 4.07 1.09 2.65
CA GLY A 78 4.19 2.53 2.40
C GLY A 78 2.94 3.19 1.83
N MET A 79 1.80 2.49 1.72
CA MET A 79 0.60 2.96 1.04
C MET A 79 -0.43 3.52 2.03
N GLY A 80 -0.26 4.78 2.40
CA GLY A 80 -1.19 5.48 3.29
C GLY A 80 -2.50 5.88 2.60
N ASP A 81 -2.48 6.01 1.30
CA ASP A 81 -3.59 6.46 0.45
C ASP A 81 -4.45 5.32 -0.12
N TYR A 82 -4.14 4.07 0.22
CA TYR A 82 -4.68 2.87 -0.38
C TYR A 82 -6.21 2.84 -0.44
N SER A 83 -6.88 3.32 0.60
CA SER A 83 -8.34 3.40 0.67
C SER A 83 -8.97 4.27 -0.44
N ILE A 84 -8.24 5.23 -0.99
CA ILE A 84 -8.69 6.07 -2.11
C ILE A 84 -8.23 5.47 -3.43
N ALA A 85 -6.96 5.10 -3.53
CA ALA A 85 -6.36 4.58 -4.75
C ALA A 85 -7.04 3.27 -5.20
N GLU A 86 -7.29 2.34 -4.28
CA GLU A 86 -7.93 1.06 -4.59
C GLU A 86 -9.45 1.17 -4.84
N ARG A 87 -10.09 2.21 -4.32
CA ARG A 87 -11.56 2.29 -4.34
C ARG A 87 -12.18 2.30 -5.73
N LYS A 88 -11.46 2.73 -6.76
CA LYS A 88 -11.95 2.59 -8.14
C LYS A 88 -12.21 1.15 -8.51
N MET A 89 -11.31 0.26 -8.16
CA MET A 89 -11.44 -1.17 -8.38
C MET A 89 -12.56 -1.76 -7.53
N THR A 90 -12.62 -1.39 -6.24
CA THR A 90 -13.57 -1.98 -5.30
C THR A 90 -14.99 -1.41 -5.40
N SER A 91 -15.19 -0.27 -6.04
CA SER A 91 -16.50 0.39 -6.15
C SER A 91 -17.59 -0.48 -6.79
N ILE A 92 -17.23 -1.39 -7.69
CA ILE A 92 -18.15 -2.36 -8.29
C ILE A 92 -18.66 -3.39 -7.26
N LEU A 93 -17.90 -3.64 -6.20
CA LEU A 93 -18.21 -4.61 -5.14
C LEU A 93 -19.13 -3.99 -4.07
N GLU A 94 -19.07 -2.66 -3.90
CA GLU A 94 -19.75 -1.91 -2.83
C GLU A 94 -21.29 -2.00 -2.88
N LYS A 95 -21.86 -2.37 -4.02
CA LYS A 95 -23.32 -2.47 -4.17
C LYS A 95 -23.89 -3.61 -3.33
N ASP A 96 -23.24 -4.74 -3.36
CA ASP A 96 -23.74 -6.00 -2.81
C ASP A 96 -22.96 -6.40 -1.55
N ASN A 97 -21.81 -5.80 -1.28
CA ASN A 97 -20.90 -6.14 -0.20
C ASN A 97 -20.48 -4.92 0.64
N MET A 98 -20.00 -5.18 1.85
CA MET A 98 -19.27 -4.19 2.65
C MET A 98 -17.77 -4.28 2.35
N VAL A 99 -17.16 -3.16 1.92
CA VAL A 99 -15.70 -3.03 1.73
C VAL A 99 -15.11 -2.24 2.89
N VAL A 100 -14.13 -2.82 3.54
CA VAL A 100 -13.48 -2.27 4.74
C VAL A 100 -12.01 -2.04 4.46
N PHE A 101 -11.57 -0.79 4.67
CA PHE A 101 -10.17 -0.41 4.64
C PHE A 101 -9.68 -0.16 6.07
N VAL A 102 -8.63 -0.86 6.46
CA VAL A 102 -8.00 -0.67 7.76
C VAL A 102 -6.60 -0.09 7.56
N ASP A 103 -6.42 1.17 7.93
CA ASP A 103 -5.09 1.77 7.94
C ASP A 103 -4.26 1.13 9.05
N ARG A 104 -3.08 0.59 8.73
CA ARG A 104 -2.14 0.07 9.74
C ARG A 104 -1.64 1.21 10.64
N ALA A 105 -1.06 0.85 11.79
CA ALA A 105 -0.45 1.84 12.69
C ALA A 105 0.51 2.76 11.94
N GLY A 106 0.32 4.06 12.09
CA GLY A 106 1.08 5.10 11.42
C GLY A 106 0.73 5.36 9.95
N TYR A 107 -0.19 4.61 9.35
CA TYR A 107 -0.69 4.84 8.00
C TYR A 107 -1.96 5.69 8.03
N GLY A 108 -2.12 6.57 7.04
CA GLY A 108 -3.32 7.35 6.86
C GLY A 108 -3.80 8.05 8.14
N PHE A 109 -4.95 7.64 8.64
CA PHE A 109 -5.56 8.20 9.86
C PHE A 109 -5.28 7.42 11.14
N SER A 110 -4.55 6.32 11.07
CA SER A 110 -4.19 5.55 12.26
C SER A 110 -3.16 6.26 13.11
N ASP A 111 -3.26 6.06 14.42
CA ASP A 111 -2.26 6.55 15.35
C ASP A 111 -0.90 5.89 15.07
N ASP A 112 0.18 6.62 15.33
CA ASP A 112 1.55 6.12 15.28
C ASP A 112 1.87 5.27 16.53
N THR A 113 2.81 4.33 16.41
CA THR A 113 3.28 3.51 17.53
C THR A 113 4.77 3.23 17.40
N ASP A 114 5.43 2.96 18.52
CA ASP A 114 6.82 2.50 18.58
C ASP A 114 6.95 0.96 18.74
N HIS A 115 5.84 0.24 18.68
CA HIS A 115 5.84 -1.21 18.61
C HIS A 115 6.50 -1.72 17.31
N LYS A 116 7.09 -2.90 17.40
CA LYS A 116 7.64 -3.57 16.21
C LYS A 116 6.50 -4.04 15.31
N MET A 117 6.49 -3.58 14.08
CA MET A 117 5.46 -3.91 13.07
C MET A 117 5.73 -5.27 12.43
N THR A 118 5.69 -6.34 13.24
CA THR A 118 5.80 -7.73 12.77
C THR A 118 4.47 -8.25 12.22
N THR A 119 4.52 -9.26 11.35
CA THR A 119 3.34 -9.87 10.72
C THR A 119 2.27 -10.28 11.73
N ASP A 120 2.68 -10.95 12.81
CA ASP A 120 1.77 -11.39 13.87
C ASP A 120 1.13 -10.21 14.61
N TYR A 121 1.90 -9.16 14.90
CA TYR A 121 1.42 -7.95 15.55
C TYR A 121 0.41 -7.21 14.67
N ILE A 122 0.73 -7.02 13.39
CA ILE A 122 -0.14 -6.37 12.41
C ILE A 122 -1.48 -7.12 12.26
N VAL A 123 -1.44 -8.44 12.16
CA VAL A 123 -2.67 -9.25 12.00
C VAL A 123 -3.52 -9.20 13.27
N GLU A 124 -2.93 -9.28 14.46
CA GLU A 124 -3.70 -9.16 15.70
C GLU A 124 -4.34 -7.77 15.85
N ASP A 125 -3.69 -6.72 15.33
CA ASP A 125 -4.27 -5.38 15.32
C ASP A 125 -5.43 -5.25 14.33
N TYR A 126 -5.33 -5.81 13.13
CA TYR A 126 -6.45 -5.90 12.20
C TYR A 126 -7.66 -6.60 12.84
N ARG A 127 -7.43 -7.75 13.46
CA ARG A 127 -8.50 -8.53 14.12
C ARG A 127 -9.17 -7.75 15.24
N LYS A 128 -8.39 -7.09 16.10
CA LYS A 128 -8.92 -6.23 17.17
C LYS A 128 -9.70 -5.05 16.62
N ALA A 129 -9.18 -4.39 15.57
CA ALA A 129 -9.83 -3.23 14.96
C ALA A 129 -11.19 -3.62 14.39
N LEU A 130 -11.28 -4.72 13.63
CA LEU A 130 -12.55 -5.21 13.08
C LEU A 130 -13.54 -5.59 14.19
N GLN A 131 -13.10 -6.38 15.19
CA GLN A 131 -13.92 -6.77 16.32
C GLN A 131 -14.46 -5.55 17.08
N ASN A 132 -13.61 -4.56 17.37
CA ASN A 132 -13.99 -3.36 18.11
C ASN A 132 -14.83 -2.38 17.26
N ALA A 133 -14.75 -2.47 15.93
CA ALA A 133 -15.63 -1.77 14.99
C ALA A 133 -17.01 -2.45 14.83
N GLY A 134 -17.23 -3.61 15.47
CA GLY A 134 -18.46 -4.40 15.33
C GLY A 134 -18.59 -5.09 13.97
N ILE A 135 -17.47 -5.38 13.30
CA ILE A 135 -17.42 -6.06 12.01
C ILE A 135 -17.09 -7.54 12.30
N GLU A 136 -18.04 -8.40 12.04
CA GLU A 136 -17.95 -9.84 12.37
C GLU A 136 -17.38 -10.66 11.20
N ALA A 137 -16.62 -11.71 11.53
CA ALA A 137 -16.18 -12.72 10.58
C ALA A 137 -17.38 -13.59 10.09
N PRO A 138 -17.28 -14.31 8.94
CA PRO A 138 -16.04 -14.48 8.16
C PRO A 138 -15.75 -13.31 7.22
N TYR A 139 -14.48 -13.17 6.79
CA TYR A 139 -14.01 -12.10 5.92
C TYR A 139 -13.48 -12.64 4.59
N ILE A 140 -13.70 -11.89 3.52
CA ILE A 140 -12.90 -12.00 2.30
C ILE A 140 -11.70 -11.05 2.46
N LEU A 141 -10.49 -11.59 2.63
CA LEU A 141 -9.29 -10.76 2.66
C LEU A 141 -8.87 -10.38 1.24
N MET A 142 -8.56 -9.10 1.02
CA MET A 142 -8.10 -8.60 -0.28
C MET A 142 -6.73 -7.91 -0.13
N PRO A 143 -5.64 -8.70 -0.09
CA PRO A 143 -4.30 -8.18 0.08
C PRO A 143 -3.67 -7.70 -1.24
N HIS A 144 -2.96 -6.56 -1.15
CA HIS A 144 -2.00 -6.10 -2.14
C HIS A 144 -0.58 -6.20 -1.59
N SER A 145 0.39 -6.56 -2.45
CA SER A 145 1.83 -6.53 -2.09
C SER A 145 2.11 -7.28 -0.78
N ILE A 146 2.84 -6.67 0.18
CA ILE A 146 3.16 -7.26 1.50
C ILE A 146 1.91 -7.68 2.30
N GLY A 147 0.76 -7.08 2.01
CA GLY A 147 -0.52 -7.52 2.57
C GLY A 147 -0.78 -9.02 2.37
N GLY A 148 -0.23 -9.61 1.28
CA GLY A 148 -0.27 -11.05 1.03
C GLY A 148 0.41 -11.89 2.11
N ALA A 149 1.52 -11.44 2.68
CA ALA A 149 2.17 -12.11 3.81
C ALA A 149 1.27 -12.09 5.05
N TYR A 150 0.59 -10.98 5.30
CA TYR A 150 -0.36 -10.85 6.41
C TYR A 150 -1.59 -11.72 6.21
N ALA A 151 -2.14 -11.77 4.99
CA ALA A 151 -3.27 -12.63 4.66
C ALA A 151 -2.93 -14.12 4.79
N ASN A 152 -1.72 -14.53 4.39
CA ASN A 152 -1.25 -15.91 4.59
C ASN A 152 -1.19 -16.30 6.06
N TYR A 153 -0.59 -15.44 6.89
CA TYR A 153 -0.53 -15.66 8.33
C TYR A 153 -1.95 -15.73 8.92
N TRP A 154 -2.83 -14.81 8.55
CA TRP A 154 -4.20 -14.75 9.07
C TRP A 154 -5.02 -15.97 8.66
N SER A 155 -5.09 -16.29 7.37
CA SER A 155 -5.87 -17.43 6.86
C SER A 155 -5.34 -18.79 7.31
N SER A 156 -4.05 -18.89 7.64
CA SER A 156 -3.46 -20.11 8.16
C SER A 156 -3.67 -20.28 9.66
N LYS A 157 -3.60 -19.19 10.42
CA LYS A 157 -3.72 -19.22 11.89
C LYS A 157 -5.18 -19.18 12.36
N TYR A 158 -6.04 -18.50 11.63
CA TYR A 158 -7.45 -18.30 11.97
C TYR A 158 -8.36 -18.62 10.78
N PRO A 159 -8.33 -19.85 10.22
CA PRO A 159 -9.07 -20.20 9.01
C PRO A 159 -10.59 -20.02 9.16
N ASP A 160 -11.15 -20.20 10.35
CA ASP A 160 -12.57 -20.03 10.63
C ASP A 160 -13.05 -18.56 10.51
N GLU A 161 -12.14 -17.60 10.49
CA GLU A 161 -12.45 -16.19 10.29
C GLU A 161 -12.44 -15.78 8.81
N ILE A 162 -12.01 -16.66 7.92
CA ILE A 162 -11.74 -16.31 6.51
C ILE A 162 -12.64 -17.11 5.58
N GLU A 163 -13.44 -16.39 4.83
CA GLU A 163 -14.30 -16.93 3.78
C GLU A 163 -13.52 -17.21 2.50
N ALA A 164 -12.72 -16.22 2.07
CA ALA A 164 -11.87 -16.33 0.89
C ALA A 164 -10.69 -15.35 0.97
N VAL A 165 -9.71 -15.50 0.07
CA VAL A 165 -8.61 -14.54 -0.08
C VAL A 165 -8.43 -14.18 -1.55
N VAL A 166 -8.39 -12.88 -1.87
CA VAL A 166 -8.17 -12.35 -3.21
C VAL A 166 -6.87 -11.55 -3.24
N PHE A 167 -5.81 -12.16 -3.71
CA PHE A 167 -4.51 -11.48 -3.85
C PHE A 167 -4.51 -10.58 -5.10
N VAL A 168 -4.42 -9.27 -4.91
CA VAL A 168 -4.26 -8.29 -5.98
C VAL A 168 -2.77 -8.00 -6.16
N ASP A 169 -2.12 -8.74 -7.03
CA ASP A 169 -0.65 -8.79 -7.17
C ASP A 169 0.06 -8.87 -5.81
N GLY A 170 -0.42 -9.78 -4.95
CA GLY A 170 0.04 -9.94 -3.57
C GLY A 170 1.51 -10.32 -3.48
N SER A 171 1.99 -10.59 -2.27
CA SER A 171 3.38 -10.99 -2.05
C SER A 171 3.77 -12.19 -2.93
N GLN A 172 4.92 -12.08 -3.57
CA GLN A 172 5.48 -13.15 -4.41
C GLN A 172 6.48 -13.93 -3.56
N LEU A 173 5.95 -14.68 -2.58
CA LEU A 173 6.76 -15.36 -1.57
C LEU A 173 7.35 -16.67 -2.11
N SER A 174 8.55 -16.99 -1.66
CA SER A 174 9.20 -18.28 -1.86
C SER A 174 10.08 -18.61 -0.66
N GLU A 175 10.54 -19.85 -0.56
CA GLU A 175 11.28 -20.37 0.60
C GLU A 175 12.49 -19.53 1.00
N ASN A 176 13.19 -18.96 0.02
CA ASN A 176 14.44 -18.23 0.22
C ASN A 176 14.38 -16.81 -0.33
N ALA A 177 13.17 -16.22 -0.44
CA ALA A 177 12.98 -14.92 -1.07
C ALA A 177 13.76 -13.79 -0.36
N PHE A 178 14.05 -13.96 0.92
CA PHE A 178 14.64 -12.92 1.78
C PHE A 178 15.96 -13.31 2.44
N ASP A 179 16.56 -14.47 2.09
CA ASP A 179 17.78 -14.98 2.74
C ASP A 179 18.97 -14.02 2.66
N ASP A 180 19.09 -13.28 1.57
CA ASP A 180 20.19 -12.34 1.31
C ASP A 180 19.85 -10.89 1.74
N GLU A 181 18.67 -10.63 2.27
CA GLU A 181 18.25 -9.29 2.66
C GLU A 181 18.82 -8.93 4.05
N PRO A 182 19.47 -7.78 4.19
CA PRO A 182 20.05 -7.40 5.48
C PRO A 182 18.95 -7.01 6.48
N GLU A 183 19.09 -7.48 7.72
CA GLU A 183 18.27 -6.96 8.82
C GLU A 183 18.54 -5.47 9.01
N SER A 184 17.48 -4.70 9.07
CA SER A 184 17.53 -3.27 9.36
C SER A 184 16.69 -2.91 10.58
N THR A 185 17.02 -1.80 11.21
CA THR A 185 16.30 -1.30 12.39
C THR A 185 16.13 0.21 12.28
N VAL A 186 15.05 0.72 12.84
CA VAL A 186 14.79 2.16 12.90
C VAL A 186 15.96 2.90 13.56
N GLY A 187 16.68 3.67 12.76
CA GLY A 187 17.87 4.41 13.17
C GLY A 187 17.57 5.87 13.55
N PHE A 188 18.64 6.59 13.88
CA PHE A 188 18.57 8.02 14.18
C PHE A 188 18.15 8.84 12.95
N SER A 189 18.64 8.49 11.76
CA SER A 189 18.29 9.14 10.49
C SER A 189 16.80 9.07 10.21
N ASP A 190 16.19 7.92 10.44
CA ASP A 190 14.77 7.70 10.18
C ASP A 190 13.91 8.56 11.11
N LYS A 191 14.24 8.56 12.40
CA LYS A 191 13.59 9.44 13.39
C LYS A 191 13.75 10.93 13.05
N ALA A 192 14.91 11.32 12.52
CA ALA A 192 15.14 12.68 12.08
C ALA A 192 14.31 13.05 10.85
N LEU A 193 14.16 12.12 9.88
CA LEU A 193 13.30 12.33 8.71
C LEU A 193 11.83 12.46 9.10
N VAL A 194 11.31 11.56 9.92
CA VAL A 194 9.94 11.66 10.49
C VAL A 194 9.75 12.98 11.24
N PHE A 195 10.71 13.41 12.03
CA PHE A 195 10.65 14.71 12.71
C PHE A 195 10.58 15.88 11.71
N LEU A 196 11.35 15.84 10.62
CA LEU A 196 11.30 16.87 9.57
C LEU A 196 9.96 16.82 8.82
N ALA A 197 9.41 15.63 8.58
CA ALA A 197 8.08 15.47 8.00
C ALA A 197 7.02 16.18 8.86
N LYS A 198 6.99 15.91 10.17
CA LYS A 198 6.10 16.58 11.16
C LYS A 198 6.23 18.12 11.17
N LEU A 199 7.37 18.65 10.74
CA LEU A 199 7.58 20.10 10.55
C LEU A 199 7.07 20.59 9.18
N GLY A 200 6.54 19.71 8.34
CA GLY A 200 5.96 20.02 7.04
C GLY A 200 6.98 20.09 5.89
N PHE A 201 8.21 19.65 6.11
CA PHE A 201 9.22 19.66 5.04
C PHE A 201 8.85 18.72 3.90
N SER A 202 8.21 17.58 4.18
CA SER A 202 7.74 16.64 3.19
C SER A 202 6.79 17.28 2.17
N ARG A 203 5.88 18.18 2.60
CA ARG A 203 5.01 18.90 1.67
C ARG A 203 5.72 19.69 0.58
N TYR A 204 6.96 20.11 0.84
CA TYR A 204 7.76 20.86 -0.12
C TYR A 204 8.72 19.98 -0.91
N ALA A 205 9.36 19.05 -0.23
CA ALA A 205 10.31 18.13 -0.86
C ALA A 205 9.61 17.19 -1.83
N LEU A 206 8.44 16.71 -1.47
CA LEU A 206 7.70 15.69 -2.23
C LEU A 206 6.81 16.26 -3.32
N ARG A 207 6.42 17.54 -3.29
CA ARG A 207 5.72 18.19 -4.41
C ARG A 207 6.42 18.05 -5.76
N GLN A 208 7.72 17.78 -5.76
CA GLN A 208 8.49 17.50 -6.97
C GLN A 208 8.66 16.01 -7.27
N ASN A 209 8.33 15.13 -6.32
CA ASN A 209 8.56 13.70 -6.39
C ASN A 209 7.34 12.85 -6.06
N TYR A 210 6.16 13.46 -5.79
CA TYR A 210 4.94 12.69 -5.56
C TYR A 210 4.61 11.85 -6.77
N TYR A 211 4.22 10.63 -6.48
CA TYR A 211 3.60 9.76 -7.43
C TYR A 211 2.26 10.36 -7.84
N LEU A 212 2.16 10.81 -9.09
CA LEU A 212 0.90 11.28 -9.63
C LEU A 212 0.10 10.07 -10.09
N LEU A 213 -1.10 9.93 -9.56
CA LEU A 213 -2.05 8.92 -9.99
C LEU A 213 -2.33 9.01 -11.51
N PRO A 214 -2.71 7.92 -12.17
CA PRO A 214 -3.13 7.92 -13.57
C PRO A 214 -4.24 8.95 -13.87
N ASP A 215 -4.45 9.28 -15.15
CA ASP A 215 -5.39 10.32 -15.56
C ASP A 215 -6.86 9.97 -15.33
N ASN A 216 -7.15 8.72 -14.98
CA ASN A 216 -8.46 8.27 -14.55
C ASN A 216 -8.83 8.70 -13.11
N TYR A 217 -7.92 9.31 -12.35
CA TYR A 217 -8.19 9.92 -11.04
C TYR A 217 -8.36 11.43 -11.16
N SER A 218 -9.31 11.97 -10.41
CA SER A 218 -9.54 13.41 -10.34
C SER A 218 -8.46 14.16 -9.56
N ALA A 219 -8.34 15.45 -9.76
CA ALA A 219 -7.43 16.29 -8.98
C ALA A 219 -7.76 16.32 -7.47
N GLU A 220 -9.02 16.06 -7.11
CA GLU A 220 -9.43 15.94 -5.71
C GLU A 220 -8.93 14.64 -5.11
N GLU A 221 -9.12 13.50 -5.78
CA GLU A 221 -8.59 12.19 -5.35
C GLU A 221 -7.07 12.27 -5.20
N GLN A 222 -6.35 12.80 -6.18
CA GLN A 222 -4.91 13.02 -6.08
C GLN A 222 -4.54 13.81 -4.82
N ARG A 223 -5.23 14.92 -4.55
CA ARG A 223 -4.97 15.74 -3.37
C ARG A 223 -5.21 14.99 -2.05
N LEU A 224 -6.23 14.14 -2.01
CA LEU A 224 -6.57 13.36 -0.82
C LEU A 224 -5.59 12.20 -0.61
N CYS A 225 -5.13 11.56 -1.67
CA CYS A 225 -4.04 10.60 -1.63
C CYS A 225 -2.75 11.24 -1.09
N ASP A 226 -2.34 12.37 -1.66
CA ASP A 226 -1.18 13.14 -1.18
C ASP A 226 -1.29 13.47 0.32
N ALA A 227 -2.50 13.76 0.81
CA ALA A 227 -2.73 14.07 2.21
C ALA A 227 -2.51 12.85 3.12
N LEU A 228 -3.03 11.68 2.74
CA LEU A 228 -2.87 10.44 3.50
C LEU A 228 -1.43 9.95 3.50
N GLU A 229 -0.73 10.08 2.36
CA GLU A 229 0.71 9.80 2.26
C GLU A 229 1.53 10.70 3.19
N LEU A 230 1.24 12.01 3.23
CA LEU A 230 1.91 12.94 4.15
C LEU A 230 1.67 12.61 5.62
N MET A 231 0.46 12.13 5.98
CA MET A 231 0.18 11.67 7.34
C MET A 231 0.98 10.42 7.68
N THR A 232 1.15 9.52 6.71
CA THR A 232 1.97 8.31 6.84
C THR A 232 3.45 8.64 7.05
N GLU A 233 3.99 9.61 6.31
CA GLU A 233 5.38 10.07 6.48
C GLU A 233 5.64 10.73 7.85
N ASP A 234 4.62 11.24 8.51
CA ASP A 234 4.70 11.79 9.86
C ASP A 234 4.86 10.71 10.94
N SER A 235 4.91 9.43 10.58
CA SER A 235 4.83 8.30 11.50
C SER A 235 6.07 7.40 11.45
N ILE A 236 6.38 6.74 12.58
CA ILE A 236 7.55 5.85 12.69
C ILE A 236 7.19 4.37 12.46
N ALA A 237 5.94 3.99 12.65
CA ALA A 237 5.49 2.61 12.46
C ALA A 237 5.69 2.12 11.01
N PRO A 238 5.39 2.90 9.94
CA PRO A 238 5.68 2.49 8.55
C PRO A 238 7.17 2.26 8.30
N VAL A 239 8.04 3.05 8.94
CA VAL A 239 9.49 2.85 8.87
C VAL A 239 9.90 1.55 9.57
N SER A 240 9.29 1.23 10.73
CA SER A 240 9.51 -0.03 11.44
C SER A 240 9.08 -1.22 10.59
N GLU A 241 7.93 -1.13 9.91
CA GLU A 241 7.45 -2.17 8.99
C GLU A 241 8.40 -2.36 7.80
N SER A 242 8.88 -1.26 7.21
CA SER A 242 9.87 -1.30 6.12
C SER A 242 11.18 -1.97 6.55
N CYS A 243 11.67 -1.66 7.75
CA CYS A 243 12.85 -2.32 8.30
C CYS A 243 12.66 -3.83 8.50
N LEU A 244 11.43 -4.27 8.77
CA LEU A 244 11.07 -5.65 9.03
C LEU A 244 10.52 -6.38 7.79
N LEU A 245 10.55 -5.75 6.61
CA LEU A 245 10.01 -6.33 5.36
C LEU A 245 10.52 -7.74 5.09
N PRO A 246 11.83 -8.05 5.14
CA PRO A 246 12.32 -9.41 4.94
C PRO A 246 11.78 -10.39 5.97
N GLN A 247 11.80 -10.02 7.25
CA GLN A 247 11.27 -10.85 8.33
C GLN A 247 9.77 -11.08 8.17
N ASN A 248 9.00 -10.06 7.83
CA ASN A 248 7.57 -10.15 7.63
C ASN A 248 7.22 -11.05 6.43
N GLY A 249 7.97 -10.93 5.33
CA GLY A 249 7.81 -11.82 4.19
C GLY A 249 8.12 -13.28 4.53
N GLN A 250 9.20 -13.52 5.26
CA GLN A 250 9.58 -14.88 5.71
C GLN A 250 8.52 -15.48 6.65
N ILE A 251 8.05 -14.72 7.63
CA ILE A 251 6.93 -15.15 8.51
C ILE A 251 5.69 -15.47 7.69
N GLY A 252 5.37 -14.64 6.69
CA GLY A 252 4.25 -14.86 5.77
C GLY A 252 4.38 -16.18 5.01
N TRP A 253 5.58 -16.53 4.53
CA TRP A 253 5.86 -17.80 3.85
C TRP A 253 5.82 -19.01 4.82
N ASP A 254 6.48 -18.90 5.95
CA ASP A 254 6.62 -20.01 6.91
C ASP A 254 5.28 -20.36 7.60
N SER A 255 4.40 -19.36 7.73
CA SER A 255 3.09 -19.54 8.33
C SER A 255 2.09 -20.27 7.44
N ILE A 256 2.35 -20.41 6.13
CA ILE A 256 1.39 -21.00 5.20
C ILE A 256 1.11 -22.46 5.58
N ILE A 257 -0.12 -22.70 5.96
CA ILE A 257 -0.71 -24.04 6.10
C ILE A 257 -1.66 -24.23 4.93
N THR A 258 -1.37 -25.20 4.06
CA THR A 258 -2.25 -25.57 2.96
C THR A 258 -3.65 -25.85 3.46
N ASN A 259 -4.66 -25.16 2.93
CA ASN A 259 -6.06 -25.29 3.36
C ASN A 259 -7.03 -25.13 2.19
N ASP A 260 -8.31 -25.42 2.45
CA ASP A 260 -9.38 -25.41 1.44
C ASP A 260 -10.10 -24.03 1.32
N VAL A 261 -9.69 -23.00 2.06
CA VAL A 261 -10.22 -21.65 1.91
C VAL A 261 -10.04 -21.22 0.45
N PRO A 262 -11.10 -20.81 -0.25
CA PRO A 262 -11.01 -20.36 -1.64
C PRO A 262 -10.06 -19.18 -1.80
N LYS A 263 -9.18 -19.25 -2.79
CA LYS A 263 -8.23 -18.18 -3.07
C LYS A 263 -8.20 -17.85 -4.55
N LEU A 264 -8.10 -16.56 -4.84
CA LEU A 264 -7.81 -16.01 -6.16
C LEU A 264 -6.49 -15.25 -6.08
N TYR A 265 -5.57 -15.53 -7.01
CA TYR A 265 -4.35 -14.76 -7.19
C TYR A 265 -4.36 -14.07 -8.54
N ILE A 266 -4.59 -12.75 -8.54
CA ILE A 266 -4.45 -11.91 -9.73
C ILE A 266 -2.98 -11.57 -9.88
N CYS A 267 -2.33 -12.20 -10.85
CA CYS A 267 -0.92 -12.00 -11.15
C CYS A 267 -0.78 -10.88 -12.17
N ALA A 268 -0.31 -9.71 -11.74
CA ALA A 268 -0.10 -8.55 -12.61
C ALA A 268 1.35 -8.43 -13.07
N SER A 269 2.30 -8.24 -12.17
CA SER A 269 3.71 -8.00 -12.49
C SER A 269 4.35 -9.09 -13.35
N TYR A 270 3.90 -10.34 -13.22
CA TYR A 270 4.32 -11.47 -14.04
C TYR A 270 3.18 -12.01 -14.91
N GLY A 271 2.10 -11.27 -15.07
CA GLY A 271 0.88 -11.70 -15.77
C GLY A 271 0.91 -11.56 -17.28
N TYR A 272 1.93 -10.93 -17.88
CA TYR A 272 2.00 -10.69 -19.31
C TYR A 272 2.11 -12.00 -20.11
N GLN A 273 1.25 -12.14 -21.13
CA GLN A 273 1.21 -13.31 -22.01
C GLN A 273 1.58 -12.97 -23.45
N THR A 274 1.38 -11.72 -23.86
CA THR A 274 1.61 -11.27 -25.24
C THR A 274 2.52 -10.04 -25.31
N LYS A 275 3.12 -9.82 -26.48
CA LYS A 275 3.92 -8.62 -26.74
C LYS A 275 3.07 -7.36 -26.73
N GLU A 276 1.82 -7.48 -27.15
CA GLU A 276 0.84 -6.40 -27.17
C GLU A 276 0.55 -5.92 -25.76
N GLU A 277 0.22 -6.81 -24.82
CA GLU A 277 -0.01 -6.48 -23.40
C GLU A 277 1.21 -5.80 -22.78
N PHE A 278 2.41 -6.34 -23.03
CA PHE A 278 3.63 -5.75 -22.48
C PHE A 278 3.92 -4.36 -23.08
N ARG A 279 3.59 -4.13 -24.37
CA ARG A 279 3.71 -2.79 -24.99
C ARG A 279 2.69 -1.80 -24.43
N GLU A 280 1.46 -2.23 -24.15
CA GLU A 280 0.43 -1.41 -23.51
C GLU A 280 0.91 -0.96 -22.12
N TYR A 281 1.45 -1.87 -21.32
CA TYR A 281 2.07 -1.53 -20.04
C TYR A 281 3.20 -0.52 -20.20
N LEU A 282 4.15 -0.75 -21.11
CA LEU A 282 5.27 0.17 -21.31
C LEU A 282 4.81 1.58 -21.71
N ASN A 283 3.77 1.66 -22.53
CA ASN A 283 3.19 2.95 -22.94
C ASN A 283 2.53 3.66 -21.76
N TRP A 284 1.73 2.93 -20.99
CA TRP A 284 1.09 3.45 -19.77
C TRP A 284 2.14 3.92 -18.75
N PHE A 285 3.13 3.08 -18.46
CA PHE A 285 4.20 3.39 -17.51
C PHE A 285 5.06 4.58 -17.97
N SER A 286 5.35 4.68 -19.26
CA SER A 286 6.06 5.83 -19.83
C SER A 286 5.26 7.13 -19.71
N ALA A 287 3.95 7.09 -19.94
CA ALA A 287 3.06 8.23 -19.75
C ALA A 287 3.03 8.69 -18.29
N LEU A 288 2.90 7.75 -17.35
CA LEU A 288 2.90 8.00 -15.91
C LEU A 288 4.25 8.59 -15.45
N LYS A 289 5.39 8.07 -15.93
CA LYS A 289 6.72 8.62 -15.65
C LYS A 289 6.87 10.06 -16.17
N THR A 290 6.35 10.33 -17.35
CA THR A 290 6.36 11.68 -17.92
C THR A 290 5.52 12.65 -17.10
N LYS A 291 4.33 12.22 -16.67
CA LYS A 291 3.45 12.98 -15.78
C LYS A 291 4.14 13.30 -14.44
N ASN A 292 4.92 12.37 -13.91
CA ASN A 292 5.68 12.52 -12.66
C ASN A 292 7.01 13.29 -12.84
N HIS A 293 7.22 13.96 -13.97
CA HIS A 293 8.48 14.67 -14.28
C HIS A 293 9.72 13.76 -14.23
N LEU A 294 9.54 12.45 -14.32
CA LEU A 294 10.62 11.47 -14.37
C LEU A 294 10.99 11.20 -15.82
N LYS A 295 12.21 10.73 -16.04
CA LYS A 295 12.64 10.34 -17.39
C LYS A 295 11.73 9.22 -17.91
N ALA A 296 10.97 9.52 -18.97
CA ALA A 296 10.15 8.54 -19.65
C ALA A 296 11.01 7.36 -20.13
N LEU A 297 10.46 6.17 -20.10
CA LEU A 297 11.05 5.04 -20.78
C LEU A 297 10.92 5.28 -22.30
N GLU A 298 11.98 5.00 -23.03
CA GLU A 298 11.92 4.99 -24.50
C GLU A 298 11.18 3.70 -24.94
N SER A 299 9.90 3.61 -24.62
CA SER A 299 9.06 2.43 -24.94
C SER A 299 9.00 2.17 -26.45
N ALA A 300 9.05 3.23 -27.27
CA ALA A 300 9.10 3.13 -28.72
C ALA A 300 10.39 2.54 -29.28
N GLY A 301 11.46 2.43 -28.48
CA GLY A 301 12.76 1.88 -28.88
C GLY A 301 13.05 0.48 -28.38
N ILE A 302 12.14 -0.14 -27.63
CA ILE A 302 12.32 -1.51 -27.14
C ILE A 302 12.01 -2.47 -28.30
N SER A 303 13.01 -3.26 -28.71
CA SER A 303 12.85 -4.22 -29.80
C SER A 303 11.94 -5.39 -29.40
N ASP A 304 11.29 -6.01 -30.40
CA ASP A 304 10.47 -7.21 -30.21
C ASP A 304 11.24 -8.37 -29.59
N GLU A 305 12.54 -8.46 -29.84
CA GLU A 305 13.42 -9.46 -29.24
C GLU A 305 13.55 -9.25 -27.73
N LYS A 306 13.79 -8.00 -27.28
CA LYS A 306 13.84 -7.68 -25.86
C LYS A 306 12.51 -7.90 -25.14
N ILE A 307 11.41 -7.59 -25.80
CA ILE A 307 10.07 -7.88 -25.24
C ILE A 307 9.89 -9.38 -25.12
N GLN A 308 10.31 -10.14 -26.12
CA GLN A 308 10.25 -11.60 -26.07
C GLN A 308 11.09 -12.19 -24.93
N GLU A 309 12.32 -11.71 -24.73
CA GLU A 309 13.16 -12.09 -23.60
C GLU A 309 12.48 -11.80 -22.25
N GLN A 310 11.81 -10.66 -22.11
CA GLN A 310 11.07 -10.31 -20.88
C GLN A 310 9.87 -11.24 -20.66
N LEU A 311 9.13 -11.58 -21.71
CA LEU A 311 8.00 -12.53 -21.59
C LEU A 311 8.48 -13.93 -21.19
N GLU A 312 9.61 -14.41 -21.74
CA GLU A 312 10.21 -15.69 -21.37
C GLU A 312 10.70 -15.68 -19.91
N GLN A 313 11.30 -14.57 -19.47
CA GLN A 313 11.69 -14.39 -18.07
C GLN A 313 10.46 -14.36 -17.14
N THR A 314 9.41 -13.65 -17.52
CA THR A 314 8.16 -13.57 -16.78
C THR A 314 7.50 -14.95 -16.65
N GLU A 315 7.45 -15.73 -17.75
CA GLU A 315 6.96 -17.11 -17.72
C GLU A 315 7.78 -17.97 -16.75
N LYS A 316 9.11 -17.86 -16.79
CA LYS A 316 9.97 -18.58 -15.87
C LYS A 316 9.67 -18.23 -14.41
N LEU A 317 9.50 -16.95 -14.08
CA LEU A 317 9.17 -16.50 -12.72
C LEU A 317 7.79 -17.01 -12.28
N ARG A 318 6.80 -17.09 -13.18
CA ARG A 318 5.52 -17.74 -12.86
C ARG A 318 5.70 -19.20 -12.44
N GLN A 319 6.51 -19.95 -13.21
CA GLN A 319 6.76 -21.38 -12.94
C GLN A 319 7.58 -21.58 -11.65
N GLU A 320 8.50 -20.69 -11.34
CA GLU A 320 9.41 -20.84 -10.20
C GLU A 320 8.85 -20.24 -8.90
N ILE A 321 7.97 -19.24 -8.97
CA ILE A 321 7.47 -18.50 -7.79
C ILE A 321 5.95 -18.59 -7.67
N ILE A 322 5.19 -18.12 -8.68
CA ILE A 322 3.75 -17.89 -8.53
C ILE A 322 2.99 -19.21 -8.38
N TYR A 323 3.20 -20.17 -9.27
CA TYR A 323 2.47 -21.43 -9.22
C TYR A 323 2.85 -22.28 -7.99
N PRO A 324 4.13 -22.43 -7.60
CA PRO A 324 4.49 -23.09 -6.35
C PRO A 324 3.93 -22.40 -5.10
N TYR A 325 3.85 -21.06 -5.13
CA TYR A 325 3.24 -20.31 -4.06
C TYR A 325 1.73 -20.58 -3.94
N ALA A 326 1.01 -20.53 -5.07
CA ALA A 326 -0.40 -20.87 -5.12
C ALA A 326 -0.68 -22.33 -4.69
N GLU A 327 0.14 -23.27 -5.13
CA GLU A 327 0.07 -24.68 -4.72
C GLU A 327 0.28 -24.84 -3.21
N LYS A 328 1.27 -24.16 -2.63
CA LYS A 328 1.53 -24.19 -1.17
C LYS A 328 0.35 -23.65 -0.36
N MET A 329 -0.30 -22.60 -0.83
CA MET A 329 -1.48 -22.03 -0.17
C MET A 329 -2.69 -22.99 -0.20
N GLY A 330 -2.83 -23.76 -1.28
CA GLY A 330 -3.98 -24.67 -1.51
C GLY A 330 -5.24 -23.93 -1.96
N ASN A 331 -6.06 -24.60 -2.76
CA ASN A 331 -7.31 -24.08 -3.32
C ASN A 331 -7.17 -22.65 -3.85
N CYS A 332 -6.17 -22.41 -4.70
CA CYS A 332 -5.84 -21.10 -5.22
C CYS A 332 -5.87 -21.09 -6.74
N GLU A 333 -6.82 -20.34 -7.31
CA GLU A 333 -6.87 -20.04 -8.73
C GLU A 333 -5.88 -18.90 -9.05
N VAL A 334 -5.13 -19.02 -10.15
CA VAL A 334 -4.24 -17.97 -10.63
C VAL A 334 -4.77 -17.40 -11.94
N ILE A 335 -5.09 -16.11 -11.96
CA ILE A 335 -5.48 -15.39 -13.17
C ILE A 335 -4.33 -14.47 -13.58
N LEU A 336 -3.93 -14.55 -14.84
CA LEU A 336 -2.90 -13.70 -15.43
C LEU A 336 -3.54 -12.44 -15.99
N LEU A 337 -3.29 -11.29 -15.35
CA LEU A 337 -3.71 -9.98 -15.79
C LEU A 337 -2.48 -9.08 -15.90
N GLY A 338 -1.73 -9.21 -17.01
CA GLY A 338 -0.47 -8.48 -17.19
C GLY A 338 -0.64 -6.97 -17.00
N GLY A 339 0.15 -6.40 -16.09
CA GLY A 339 0.07 -4.98 -15.75
C GLY A 339 1.14 -4.56 -14.74
N ASP A 340 1.01 -3.34 -14.24
CA ASP A 340 1.84 -2.79 -13.17
C ASP A 340 1.55 -3.48 -11.83
N HIS A 341 2.49 -3.38 -10.90
CA HIS A 341 2.25 -3.81 -9.52
C HIS A 341 1.03 -3.11 -8.89
N MET A 342 0.78 -1.86 -9.28
CA MET A 342 -0.44 -1.12 -8.92
C MET A 342 -1.57 -1.39 -9.94
N ILE A 343 -1.91 -2.64 -10.16
CA ILE A 343 -2.89 -3.07 -11.17
C ILE A 343 -4.27 -2.44 -10.95
N TYR A 344 -4.65 -2.19 -9.70
CA TYR A 344 -5.89 -1.52 -9.32
C TYR A 344 -5.95 -0.04 -9.77
N GLU A 345 -4.81 0.59 -10.08
CA GLU A 345 -4.74 1.92 -10.69
C GLU A 345 -4.73 1.85 -12.22
N GLN A 346 -4.04 0.85 -12.75
CA GLN A 346 -3.88 0.69 -14.21
C GLN A 346 -5.12 0.12 -14.87
N LYS A 347 -5.70 -0.94 -14.29
CA LYS A 347 -6.82 -1.70 -14.83
C LYS A 347 -7.92 -1.92 -13.77
N PRO A 348 -8.45 -0.84 -13.16
CA PRO A 348 -9.38 -0.96 -12.03
C PRO A 348 -10.66 -1.72 -12.41
N GLU A 349 -11.22 -1.46 -13.59
CA GLU A 349 -12.46 -2.09 -14.04
C GLU A 349 -12.27 -3.59 -14.30
N GLU A 350 -11.23 -3.98 -15.06
CA GLU A 350 -10.94 -5.38 -15.35
C GLU A 350 -10.66 -6.18 -14.08
N CYS A 351 -9.85 -5.60 -13.18
CA CYS A 351 -9.51 -6.22 -11.90
C CYS A 351 -10.77 -6.39 -11.03
N GLY A 352 -11.59 -5.35 -10.92
CA GLY A 352 -12.85 -5.37 -10.18
C GLY A 352 -13.86 -6.41 -10.70
N GLU A 353 -13.99 -6.56 -12.02
CA GLU A 353 -14.85 -7.58 -12.65
C GLU A 353 -14.36 -9.00 -12.35
N ILE A 354 -13.06 -9.25 -12.40
CA ILE A 354 -12.46 -10.55 -12.05
C ILE A 354 -12.79 -10.88 -10.59
N ILE A 355 -12.57 -9.93 -9.67
CA ILE A 355 -12.84 -10.10 -8.25
C ILE A 355 -14.32 -10.36 -8.01
N LYS A 356 -15.19 -9.56 -8.63
CA LYS A 356 -16.64 -9.74 -8.54
C LYS A 356 -17.07 -11.12 -8.99
N SER A 357 -16.58 -11.58 -10.14
CA SER A 357 -16.90 -12.92 -10.68
C SER A 357 -16.48 -14.05 -9.73
N PHE A 358 -15.33 -13.91 -9.07
CA PHE A 358 -14.87 -14.87 -8.07
C PHE A 358 -15.77 -14.88 -6.83
N ILE A 359 -16.11 -13.70 -6.30
CA ILE A 359 -16.97 -13.57 -5.11
C ILE A 359 -18.37 -14.12 -5.40
N ASP A 360 -18.99 -13.74 -6.53
CA ASP A 360 -20.31 -14.27 -6.96
C ASP A 360 -20.31 -15.81 -7.08
N GLY A 361 -19.14 -16.42 -7.32
CA GLY A 361 -18.95 -17.87 -7.38
C GLY A 361 -18.85 -18.56 -6.01
N LEU A 362 -18.63 -17.84 -4.92
CA LEU A 362 -18.56 -18.43 -3.57
C LEU A 362 -19.93 -18.90 -3.09
N ASP A 363 -21.01 -18.26 -3.54
CA ASP A 363 -22.40 -18.54 -3.18
C ASP A 363 -23.01 -19.71 -3.97
N SER A 364 -22.31 -20.27 -4.96
CA SER A 364 -22.80 -21.30 -5.88
C SER A 364 -22.28 -22.68 -5.48
#